data_8beb20eb56ef466cc6fe98dce5703b74
#
_entry.id   8beb20eb56ef466cc6fe98dce5703b74
#
_cell.length_a   1.000
_cell.length_b   1.000
_cell.length_c   1.000
_cell.angle_alpha   90.00
_cell.angle_beta   90.00
_cell.angle_gamma   90.00
#
_symmetry.space_group_name_H-M   'P 1'
#
loop_
_entity.id
_entity.type
_entity.pdbx_description
1 polymer ?
#
loop_
_entity_poly.entity_id
_entity_poly.type
_entity_poly.pdbx_seq_one_letter_code
_entity_poly.pdbx_strand_id
1 'polypeptide(L)'
;METAWLVVNGYLKSEKFEEIYSWLIEAAKERNINLKKLPNDQLDSIIPADPENINWRERPEFVLFWDKDVNLARMLEREGFRVFNNADGIEACDDKALTFIRLKNKNIKMPKTFIAPMTFDKEYKDYTFLLQVEGSLGYPMVIKENKGSFGEQVYLVNSYYEAVDKIKEIGHHEFIMQEFIESSKGKDVRIHVVG
;
A
#
# COMPACT_ATOMS: atom_id res chain seq x y z
N MET A 1 1.76 1.19 -33.56
CA MET A 1 2.37 0.97 -32.23
C MET A 1 1.33 1.43 -31.22
N GLU A 2 0.90 0.52 -30.36
CA GLU A 2 -0.06 0.84 -29.29
C GLU A 2 0.58 1.78 -28.29
N THR A 3 -0.17 2.75 -27.75
CA THR A 3 0.33 3.66 -26.73
C THR A 3 -0.24 3.26 -25.37
N ALA A 4 0.64 3.14 -24.36
CA ALA A 4 0.28 2.90 -22.98
C ALA A 4 0.98 3.93 -22.07
N TRP A 5 0.45 4.10 -20.89
CA TRP A 5 1.05 4.98 -19.89
C TRP A 5 1.71 4.17 -18.77
N LEU A 6 2.90 4.61 -18.36
CA LEU A 6 3.55 4.20 -17.12
C LEU A 6 3.40 5.33 -16.11
N VAL A 7 2.44 5.21 -15.22
CA VAL A 7 2.22 6.20 -14.15
C VAL A 7 3.15 5.90 -12.99
N VAL A 8 3.92 6.91 -12.58
CA VAL A 8 4.95 6.82 -11.54
C VAL A 8 4.82 7.97 -10.55
N ASN A 9 5.42 7.82 -9.36
CA ASN A 9 5.47 8.91 -8.39
C ASN A 9 6.44 10.00 -8.83
N GLY A 10 5.95 11.22 -9.01
CA GLY A 10 6.75 12.38 -9.43
C GLY A 10 7.72 12.89 -8.37
N TYR A 11 7.48 12.54 -7.10
CA TYR A 11 8.31 12.96 -5.96
C TYR A 11 9.34 11.91 -5.55
N LEU A 12 9.19 10.65 -6.00
CA LEU A 12 10.13 9.57 -5.70
C LEU A 12 11.27 9.55 -6.72
N LYS A 13 12.32 10.31 -6.42
CA LYS A 13 13.51 10.41 -7.27
C LYS A 13 14.60 9.47 -6.74
N SER A 14 14.82 8.34 -7.40
CA SER A 14 15.82 7.34 -7.04
C SER A 14 16.34 6.67 -8.30
N GLU A 15 17.66 6.53 -8.43
CA GLU A 15 18.31 5.82 -9.55
C GLU A 15 17.74 4.42 -9.75
N LYS A 16 17.51 3.70 -8.65
CA LYS A 16 16.90 2.37 -8.67
C LYS A 16 15.52 2.35 -9.35
N PHE A 17 14.68 3.34 -9.09
CA PHE A 17 13.35 3.40 -9.71
C PHE A 17 13.44 3.83 -11.17
N GLU A 18 14.33 4.75 -11.53
CA GLU A 18 14.56 5.13 -12.90
C GLU A 18 15.07 3.95 -13.75
N GLU A 19 15.91 3.11 -13.17
CA GLU A 19 16.38 1.86 -13.83
C GLU A 19 15.21 0.91 -14.10
N ILE A 20 14.32 0.70 -13.11
CA ILE A 20 13.11 -0.12 -13.26
C ILE A 20 12.20 0.44 -14.36
N TYR A 21 11.98 1.76 -14.37
CA TYR A 21 11.16 2.38 -15.40
C TYR A 21 11.75 2.20 -16.81
N SER A 22 13.06 2.31 -16.93
CA SER A 22 13.78 2.09 -18.19
C SER A 22 13.60 0.66 -18.68
N TRP A 23 13.75 -0.34 -17.80
CA TRP A 23 13.51 -1.75 -18.16
C TRP A 23 12.08 -2.02 -18.60
N LEU A 24 11.08 -1.42 -17.93
CA LEU A 24 9.68 -1.57 -18.32
C LEU A 24 9.40 -0.97 -19.70
N ILE A 25 9.98 0.20 -20.00
CA ILE A 25 9.85 0.87 -21.31
C ILE A 25 10.52 0.04 -22.42
N GLU A 26 11.72 -0.49 -22.19
CA GLU A 26 12.42 -1.36 -23.13
C GLU A 26 11.62 -2.64 -23.40
N ALA A 27 11.16 -3.32 -22.36
CA ALA A 27 10.33 -4.53 -22.49
C ALA A 27 9.01 -4.28 -23.24
N ALA A 28 8.40 -3.11 -23.06
CA ALA A 28 7.22 -2.70 -23.81
C ALA A 28 7.54 -2.47 -25.28
N LYS A 29 8.67 -1.82 -25.59
CA LYS A 29 9.12 -1.56 -26.96
C LYS A 29 9.35 -2.86 -27.75
N GLU A 30 9.92 -3.89 -27.12
CA GLU A 30 10.08 -5.22 -27.71
C GLU A 30 8.74 -5.85 -28.13
N ARG A 31 7.64 -5.43 -27.50
CA ARG A 31 6.25 -5.86 -27.77
C ARG A 31 5.49 -4.89 -28.66
N ASN A 32 6.18 -3.95 -29.32
CA ASN A 32 5.60 -2.91 -30.16
C ASN A 32 4.62 -1.97 -29.41
N ILE A 33 4.87 -1.73 -28.12
CA ILE A 33 4.10 -0.82 -27.26
C ILE A 33 4.95 0.41 -26.97
N ASN A 34 4.38 1.59 -27.20
CA ASN A 34 4.95 2.86 -26.78
C ASN A 34 4.51 3.18 -25.35
N LEU A 35 5.33 2.79 -24.37
CA LEU A 35 5.05 3.02 -22.95
C LEU A 35 5.58 4.40 -22.55
N LYS A 36 4.69 5.38 -22.41
CA LYS A 36 4.99 6.76 -22.05
C LYS A 36 5.02 6.94 -20.53
N LYS A 37 6.18 7.31 -19.97
CA LYS A 37 6.31 7.61 -18.54
C LYS A 37 5.60 8.92 -18.21
N LEU A 38 4.68 8.89 -17.24
CA LEU A 38 3.92 10.04 -16.76
C LEU A 38 3.99 10.08 -15.22
N PRO A 39 4.63 11.08 -14.64
CA PRO A 39 4.56 11.32 -13.21
C PRO A 39 3.14 11.69 -12.77
N ASN A 40 2.73 11.23 -11.57
CA ASN A 40 1.38 11.45 -11.04
C ASN A 40 1.04 12.95 -10.85
N ASP A 41 2.04 13.78 -10.57
CA ASP A 41 1.90 15.23 -10.44
C ASP A 41 1.69 15.97 -11.79
N GLN A 42 1.83 15.27 -12.91
CA GLN A 42 1.60 15.81 -14.25
C GLN A 42 0.29 15.32 -14.89
N LEU A 43 -0.44 14.44 -14.18
CA LEU A 43 -1.76 14.02 -14.59
C LEU A 43 -2.82 14.96 -14.02
N ASP A 44 -3.76 15.34 -14.87
CA ASP A 44 -4.89 16.14 -14.42
C ASP A 44 -5.80 15.30 -13.53
N SER A 45 -5.78 15.59 -12.24
CA SER A 45 -6.57 14.93 -11.21
C SER A 45 -7.75 15.78 -10.72
N ILE A 46 -8.08 16.84 -11.44
CA ILE A 46 -9.23 17.68 -11.12
C ILE A 46 -10.51 16.90 -11.38
N ILE A 47 -11.36 16.78 -10.37
CA ILE A 47 -12.70 16.22 -10.51
C ILE A 47 -13.60 17.36 -11.02
N PRO A 48 -14.01 17.36 -12.30
CA PRO A 48 -14.82 18.45 -12.84
C PRO A 48 -16.25 18.38 -12.30
N ALA A 49 -16.89 19.54 -12.22
CA ALA A 49 -18.32 19.62 -11.92
C ALA A 49 -19.20 19.03 -13.06
N ASP A 50 -18.67 19.00 -14.28
CA ASP A 50 -19.31 18.42 -15.46
C ASP A 50 -18.44 17.29 -16.02
N PRO A 51 -18.87 16.01 -15.86
CA PRO A 51 -18.10 14.86 -16.30
C PRO A 51 -17.88 14.76 -17.82
N GLU A 52 -18.68 15.46 -18.63
CA GLU A 52 -18.56 15.40 -20.09
C GLU A 52 -17.39 16.22 -20.64
N ASN A 53 -16.74 17.02 -19.79
CA ASN A 53 -15.69 17.95 -20.19
C ASN A 53 -14.24 17.49 -19.93
N ILE A 54 -14.03 16.24 -19.50
CA ILE A 54 -12.65 15.71 -19.38
C ILE A 54 -12.16 15.33 -20.77
N ASN A 55 -11.46 16.23 -21.41
CA ASN A 55 -10.81 15.96 -22.70
C ASN A 55 -9.39 15.42 -22.49
N TRP A 56 -9.27 14.13 -22.25
CA TRP A 56 -7.98 13.45 -22.33
C TRP A 56 -7.49 13.48 -23.78
N ARG A 57 -6.52 14.31 -24.07
CA ARG A 57 -5.98 14.52 -25.43
C ARG A 57 -5.47 13.25 -26.08
N GLU A 58 -5.00 12.30 -25.27
CA GLU A 58 -4.56 10.96 -25.73
C GLU A 58 -5.14 9.93 -24.76
N ARG A 59 -5.83 8.92 -25.28
CA ARG A 59 -6.25 7.77 -24.48
C ARG A 59 -5.31 6.61 -24.75
N PRO A 60 -4.60 6.08 -23.73
CA PRO A 60 -3.79 4.88 -23.87
C PRO A 60 -4.68 3.62 -23.93
N GLU A 61 -4.16 2.55 -24.52
CA GLU A 61 -4.79 1.24 -24.47
C GLU A 61 -4.87 0.67 -23.05
N PHE A 62 -3.87 0.98 -22.23
CA PHE A 62 -3.85 0.67 -20.82
C PHE A 62 -2.90 1.59 -20.04
N VAL A 63 -3.04 1.56 -18.72
CA VAL A 63 -2.17 2.25 -17.77
C VAL A 63 -1.43 1.20 -16.93
N LEU A 64 -0.12 1.18 -17.01
CA LEU A 64 0.74 0.48 -16.07
C LEU A 64 0.99 1.41 -14.88
N PHE A 65 0.28 1.17 -13.77
CA PHE A 65 0.28 2.05 -12.61
C PHE A 65 1.34 1.58 -11.60
N TRP A 66 2.49 2.26 -11.59
CA TRP A 66 3.63 1.94 -10.73
C TRP A 66 3.75 2.92 -9.58
N ASP A 67 2.64 3.14 -8.88
CA ASP A 67 2.55 4.04 -7.73
C ASP A 67 1.53 3.48 -6.72
N LYS A 68 1.46 4.11 -5.55
CA LYS A 68 0.52 3.83 -4.48
C LYS A 68 -0.57 4.89 -4.31
N ASP A 69 -0.69 5.80 -5.26
CA ASP A 69 -1.76 6.80 -5.30
C ASP A 69 -3.08 6.15 -5.69
N VAL A 70 -3.73 5.55 -4.69
CA VAL A 70 -5.01 4.83 -4.86
C VAL A 70 -6.10 5.74 -5.43
N ASN A 71 -6.11 7.02 -5.02
CA ASN A 71 -7.13 7.96 -5.47
C ASN A 71 -6.98 8.28 -6.95
N LEU A 72 -5.77 8.51 -7.42
CA LEU A 72 -5.48 8.70 -8.83
C LEU A 72 -5.79 7.43 -9.65
N ALA A 73 -5.39 6.24 -9.16
CA ALA A 73 -5.71 4.99 -9.84
C ALA A 73 -7.23 4.79 -9.97
N ARG A 74 -7.98 5.04 -8.90
CA ARG A 74 -9.44 4.93 -8.87
C ARG A 74 -10.13 5.95 -9.78
N MET A 75 -9.58 7.16 -9.86
CA MET A 75 -10.06 8.19 -10.78
C MET A 75 -9.88 7.74 -12.25
N LEU A 76 -8.68 7.26 -12.61
CA LEU A 76 -8.42 6.74 -13.95
C LEU A 76 -9.35 5.59 -14.32
N GLU A 77 -9.61 4.66 -13.40
CA GLU A 77 -10.57 3.57 -13.63
C GLU A 77 -11.99 4.09 -13.88
N ARG A 78 -12.42 5.11 -13.13
CA ARG A 78 -13.73 5.73 -13.33
C ARG A 78 -13.87 6.46 -14.65
N GLU A 79 -12.79 6.98 -15.18
CA GLU A 79 -12.69 7.56 -16.52
C GLU A 79 -12.63 6.49 -17.63
N GLY A 80 -12.74 5.20 -17.27
CA GLY A 80 -12.76 4.08 -18.18
C GLY A 80 -11.39 3.64 -18.69
N PHE A 81 -10.30 4.04 -18.02
CA PHE A 81 -8.97 3.52 -18.33
C PHE A 81 -8.80 2.10 -17.75
N ARG A 82 -8.08 1.25 -18.47
CA ARG A 82 -7.66 -0.07 -17.99
C ARG A 82 -6.39 0.09 -17.17
N VAL A 83 -6.49 0.01 -15.85
CA VAL A 83 -5.36 0.27 -14.94
C VAL A 83 -4.79 -1.04 -14.39
N PHE A 84 -3.47 -1.21 -14.44
CA PHE A 84 -2.69 -2.34 -13.91
C PHE A 84 -1.51 -1.81 -13.07
N ASN A 85 -1.46 -2.10 -11.76
CA ASN A 85 -2.46 -2.77 -10.93
C ASN A 85 -3.68 -1.86 -10.73
N ASN A 86 -4.83 -2.48 -10.48
CA ASN A 86 -6.06 -1.72 -10.22
C ASN A 86 -6.04 -1.08 -8.83
N ALA A 87 -6.85 -0.05 -8.64
CA ALA A 87 -6.92 0.72 -7.39
C ALA A 87 -7.23 -0.15 -6.17
N ASP A 88 -8.17 -1.09 -6.30
CA ASP A 88 -8.54 -2.01 -5.23
C ASP A 88 -7.40 -2.96 -4.84
N GLY A 89 -6.63 -3.42 -5.83
CA GLY A 89 -5.44 -4.25 -5.59
C GLY A 89 -4.34 -3.47 -4.88
N ILE A 90 -4.08 -2.24 -5.31
CA ILE A 90 -3.08 -1.37 -4.69
C ILE A 90 -3.47 -1.09 -3.24
N GLU A 91 -4.70 -0.66 -2.99
CA GLU A 91 -5.21 -0.36 -1.64
C GLU A 91 -5.13 -1.58 -0.72
N ALA A 92 -5.57 -2.75 -1.21
CA ALA A 92 -5.55 -3.99 -0.45
C ALA A 92 -4.13 -4.45 -0.07
N CYS A 93 -3.13 -4.12 -0.88
CA CYS A 93 -1.74 -4.50 -0.64
C CYS A 93 -0.97 -3.45 0.17
N ASP A 94 -1.36 -2.18 0.11
CA ASP A 94 -0.69 -1.11 0.84
C ASP A 94 -1.19 -0.98 2.28
N ASP A 95 -2.47 -1.27 2.54
CA ASP A 95 -3.07 -1.27 3.88
C ASP A 95 -2.97 -2.67 4.51
N LYS A 96 -2.18 -2.78 5.59
CA LYS A 96 -1.94 -4.06 6.26
C LYS A 96 -3.20 -4.65 6.88
N ALA A 97 -4.07 -3.83 7.49
CA ALA A 97 -5.33 -4.32 8.04
C ALA A 97 -6.23 -4.86 6.94
N LEU A 98 -6.37 -4.13 5.85
CA LEU A 98 -7.18 -4.55 4.70
C LEU A 98 -6.63 -5.82 4.05
N THR A 99 -5.29 -5.96 3.94
CA THR A 99 -4.65 -7.21 3.50
C THR A 99 -5.14 -8.39 4.33
N PHE A 100 -5.07 -8.31 5.67
CA PHE A 100 -5.49 -9.39 6.55
C PHE A 100 -6.99 -9.68 6.46
N ILE A 101 -7.83 -8.63 6.36
CA ILE A 101 -9.28 -8.77 6.18
C ILE A 101 -9.60 -9.53 4.88
N ARG A 102 -8.97 -9.16 3.76
CA ARG A 102 -9.21 -9.78 2.45
C ARG A 102 -8.70 -11.22 2.36
N LEU A 103 -7.62 -11.54 3.08
CA LEU A 103 -7.05 -12.88 3.11
C LEU A 103 -7.73 -13.79 4.14
N LYS A 104 -8.54 -13.24 5.05
CA LYS A 104 -9.33 -14.03 5.99
C LYS A 104 -10.18 -15.07 5.25
N ASN A 105 -10.16 -16.30 5.73
CA ASN A 105 -10.90 -17.44 5.16
C ASN A 105 -10.39 -17.92 3.77
N LYS A 106 -9.21 -17.49 3.33
CA LYS A 106 -8.57 -17.99 2.10
C LYS A 106 -7.68 -19.22 2.30
N ASN A 107 -7.76 -19.86 3.47
CA ASN A 107 -6.93 -21.01 3.84
C ASN A 107 -5.41 -20.75 3.76
N ILE A 108 -4.99 -19.52 4.04
CA ILE A 108 -3.60 -19.11 4.09
C ILE A 108 -3.19 -19.00 5.55
N LYS A 109 -2.06 -19.62 5.90
CA LYS A 109 -1.48 -19.46 7.24
C LYS A 109 -0.94 -18.05 7.39
N MET A 110 -1.49 -17.32 8.34
CA MET A 110 -1.09 -15.96 8.66
C MET A 110 -0.83 -15.83 10.15
N PRO A 111 0.07 -14.95 10.58
CA PRO A 111 0.24 -14.63 11.99
C PRO A 111 -1.08 -14.16 12.61
N LYS A 112 -1.31 -14.49 13.89
CA LYS A 112 -2.43 -13.91 14.64
C LYS A 112 -2.32 -12.39 14.62
N THR A 113 -3.38 -11.73 14.22
CA THR A 113 -3.38 -10.29 14.01
C THR A 113 -4.61 -9.66 14.66
N PHE A 114 -4.37 -8.60 15.40
CA PHE A 114 -5.39 -7.74 15.98
C PHE A 114 -5.36 -6.41 15.24
N ILE A 115 -6.52 -5.96 14.75
CA ILE A 115 -6.68 -4.64 14.15
C ILE A 115 -7.06 -3.69 15.28
N ALA A 116 -6.24 -2.66 15.51
CA ALA A 116 -6.47 -1.72 16.58
C ALA A 116 -7.75 -0.90 16.36
N PRO A 117 -8.46 -0.54 17.43
CA PRO A 117 -9.58 0.40 17.34
C PRO A 117 -9.12 1.73 16.75
N MET A 118 -9.89 2.27 15.81
CA MET A 118 -9.64 3.60 15.29
C MET A 118 -9.97 4.65 16.35
N THR A 119 -9.16 5.69 16.44
CA THR A 119 -9.42 6.86 17.29
C THR A 119 -9.21 8.16 16.51
N PHE A 120 -10.00 9.17 16.84
CA PHE A 120 -9.80 10.55 16.38
C PHE A 120 -9.08 11.41 17.44
N ASP A 121 -8.97 10.89 18.68
CA ASP A 121 -8.28 11.57 19.76
C ASP A 121 -6.79 11.20 19.73
N LYS A 122 -5.95 12.20 19.56
CA LYS A 122 -4.48 12.04 19.57
C LYS A 122 -3.92 11.80 20.98
N GLU A 123 -4.68 12.16 21.99
CA GLU A 123 -4.27 12.13 23.40
C GLU A 123 -5.05 11.11 24.23
N TYR A 124 -5.67 10.10 23.56
CA TYR A 124 -6.40 9.08 24.30
C TYR A 124 -5.50 8.34 25.29
N LYS A 125 -6.10 7.99 26.44
CA LYS A 125 -5.37 7.41 27.58
C LYS A 125 -5.88 6.02 27.97
N ASP A 126 -6.92 5.53 27.31
CA ASP A 126 -7.47 4.21 27.61
C ASP A 126 -6.84 3.16 26.66
N TYR A 127 -5.99 2.33 27.23
CA TYR A 127 -5.31 1.23 26.57
C TYR A 127 -5.80 -0.14 27.01
N THR A 128 -7.00 -0.22 27.61
CA THR A 128 -7.54 -1.47 28.16
C THR A 128 -7.68 -2.58 27.14
N PHE A 129 -7.87 -2.23 25.86
CA PHE A 129 -7.86 -3.22 24.76
C PHE A 129 -6.56 -4.03 24.68
N LEU A 130 -5.43 -3.47 25.14
CA LEU A 130 -4.14 -4.17 25.15
C LEU A 130 -4.16 -5.41 26.04
N LEU A 131 -4.95 -5.45 27.09
CA LEU A 131 -5.07 -6.63 27.95
C LEU A 131 -5.65 -7.82 27.17
N GLN A 132 -6.62 -7.57 26.29
CA GLN A 132 -7.16 -8.60 25.41
C GLN A 132 -6.13 -9.05 24.35
N VAL A 133 -5.40 -8.09 23.80
CA VAL A 133 -4.36 -8.37 22.81
C VAL A 133 -3.24 -9.20 23.43
N GLU A 134 -2.76 -8.82 24.61
CA GLU A 134 -1.76 -9.56 25.39
C GLU A 134 -2.19 -11.00 25.65
N GLY A 135 -3.43 -11.19 26.09
CA GLY A 135 -3.98 -12.52 26.31
C GLY A 135 -4.05 -13.40 25.07
N SER A 136 -4.08 -12.80 23.87
CA SER A 136 -4.19 -13.49 22.59
C SER A 136 -2.86 -13.69 21.86
N LEU A 137 -1.98 -12.69 21.90
CA LEU A 137 -0.72 -12.65 21.14
C LEU A 137 0.51 -12.93 22.01
N GLY A 138 0.47 -12.51 23.29
CA GLY A 138 1.64 -12.52 24.19
C GLY A 138 2.71 -11.50 23.78
N TYR A 139 3.80 -11.44 24.54
CA TYR A 139 5.00 -10.68 24.20
C TYR A 139 6.16 -11.63 23.89
N PRO A 140 7.10 -11.25 23.00
CA PRO A 140 7.08 -10.03 22.20
C PRO A 140 5.99 -10.06 21.14
N MET A 141 5.48 -8.87 20.77
CA MET A 141 4.56 -8.71 19.64
C MET A 141 5.04 -7.59 18.71
N VAL A 142 4.48 -7.53 17.50
CA VAL A 142 4.85 -6.54 16.51
C VAL A 142 3.69 -5.59 16.29
N ILE A 143 3.94 -4.29 16.44
CA ILE A 143 3.00 -3.22 16.05
C ILE A 143 3.40 -2.72 14.67
N LYS A 144 2.42 -2.56 13.78
CA LYS A 144 2.67 -2.06 12.41
C LYS A 144 1.60 -1.03 12.07
N GLU A 145 2.00 0.16 11.67
CA GLU A 145 1.05 1.10 11.07
C GLU A 145 0.46 0.51 9.80
N ASN A 146 -0.82 0.74 9.54
CA ASN A 146 -1.53 0.13 8.41
C ASN A 146 -0.85 0.48 7.09
N LYS A 147 -0.49 1.74 6.90
CA LYS A 147 0.22 2.23 5.71
C LYS A 147 1.69 2.47 6.05
N GLY A 148 2.53 2.29 5.08
CA GLY A 148 3.97 2.47 5.24
C GLY A 148 4.78 1.48 4.42
N SER A 149 6.04 1.81 4.19
CA SER A 149 6.94 1.06 3.30
C SER A 149 8.30 0.86 3.95
N PHE A 150 9.08 -0.06 3.40
CA PHE A 150 10.50 -0.28 3.76
C PHE A 150 10.74 -0.69 5.22
N GLY A 151 9.70 -1.09 5.97
CA GLY A 151 9.83 -1.51 7.37
C GLY A 151 9.94 -0.37 8.39
N GLU A 152 9.84 0.88 7.98
CA GLU A 152 10.01 2.04 8.86
C GLU A 152 8.91 2.14 9.94
N GLN A 153 7.71 1.63 9.65
CA GLN A 153 6.55 1.64 10.54
C GLN A 153 6.27 0.26 11.15
N VAL A 154 7.33 -0.46 11.54
CA VAL A 154 7.23 -1.82 12.13
C VAL A 154 8.04 -1.83 13.42
N TYR A 155 7.37 -2.11 14.53
CA TYR A 155 7.93 -1.97 15.88
C TYR A 155 7.78 -3.28 16.66
N LEU A 156 8.87 -3.81 17.19
CA LEU A 156 8.85 -4.93 18.14
C LEU A 156 8.69 -4.36 19.55
N VAL A 157 7.71 -4.86 20.30
CA VAL A 157 7.46 -4.48 21.69
C VAL A 157 7.49 -5.72 22.58
N ASN A 158 8.14 -5.61 23.74
CA ASN A 158 8.41 -6.72 24.64
C ASN A 158 7.55 -6.69 25.91
N SER A 159 6.80 -5.64 26.12
CA SER A 159 5.96 -5.45 27.30
C SER A 159 4.77 -4.56 27.03
N TYR A 160 3.79 -4.61 27.96
CA TYR A 160 2.65 -3.71 27.96
C TYR A 160 3.06 -2.22 27.93
N TYR A 161 4.06 -1.85 28.73
CA TYR A 161 4.52 -0.46 28.78
C TYR A 161 5.15 0.00 27.48
N GLU A 162 5.99 -0.83 26.87
CA GLU A 162 6.58 -0.53 25.54
C GLU A 162 5.46 -0.40 24.46
N ALA A 163 4.44 -1.25 24.53
CA ALA A 163 3.30 -1.16 23.62
C ALA A 163 2.53 0.16 23.81
N VAL A 164 2.23 0.55 25.05
CA VAL A 164 1.57 1.82 25.36
C VAL A 164 2.38 3.01 24.85
N ASP A 165 3.68 3.02 25.11
CA ASP A 165 4.53 4.14 24.69
C ASP A 165 4.62 4.23 23.15
N LYS A 166 4.71 3.08 22.46
CA LYS A 166 4.70 3.06 20.99
C LYS A 166 3.37 3.51 20.42
N ILE A 167 2.23 3.12 21.00
CA ILE A 167 0.91 3.54 20.56
C ILE A 167 0.74 5.06 20.74
N LYS A 168 1.26 5.64 21.83
CA LYS A 168 1.27 7.10 22.00
C LYS A 168 2.06 7.82 20.90
N GLU A 169 3.21 7.25 20.48
CA GLU A 169 4.00 7.81 19.39
C GLU A 169 3.27 7.73 18.05
N ILE A 170 2.58 6.62 17.77
CA ILE A 170 1.74 6.41 16.57
C ILE A 170 0.57 7.40 16.56
N GLY A 171 0.02 7.72 17.75
CA GLY A 171 -1.06 8.67 17.90
C GLY A 171 -2.38 8.17 17.32
N HIS A 172 -2.91 8.88 16.33
CA HIS A 172 -4.20 8.57 15.69
C HIS A 172 -4.07 7.76 14.38
N HIS A 173 -2.85 7.37 14.01
CA HIS A 173 -2.68 6.54 12.84
C HIS A 173 -3.22 5.13 13.09
N GLU A 174 -3.82 4.55 12.09
CA GLU A 174 -4.31 3.18 12.14
C GLU A 174 -3.15 2.18 12.16
N PHE A 175 -3.29 1.14 12.97
CA PHE A 175 -2.26 0.12 13.12
C PHE A 175 -2.85 -1.26 13.40
N ILE A 176 -2.04 -2.27 13.17
CA ILE A 176 -2.30 -3.65 13.59
C ILE A 176 -1.29 -4.09 14.63
N MET A 177 -1.65 -5.06 15.45
CA MET A 177 -0.79 -5.77 16.37
C MET A 177 -0.74 -7.24 15.98
N GLN A 178 0.44 -7.83 15.97
CA GLN A 178 0.66 -9.14 15.39
C GLN A 178 1.58 -9.98 16.27
N GLU A 179 1.31 -11.29 16.35
CA GLU A 179 2.22 -12.21 17.02
C GLU A 179 3.61 -12.16 16.37
N PHE A 180 4.63 -12.23 17.18
CA PHE A 180 6.01 -12.31 16.71
C PHE A 180 6.36 -13.74 16.31
N ILE A 181 6.82 -13.94 15.07
CA ILE A 181 7.22 -15.24 14.56
C ILE A 181 8.73 -15.42 14.73
N GLU A 182 9.16 -15.94 15.86
CA GLU A 182 10.58 -16.11 16.21
C GLU A 182 11.37 -16.88 15.15
N SER A 183 10.78 -17.90 14.55
CA SER A 183 11.44 -18.74 13.54
C SER A 183 11.80 -18.01 12.24
N SER A 184 11.19 -16.85 11.98
CA SER A 184 11.47 -16.02 10.80
C SER A 184 12.29 -14.77 11.10
N LYS A 185 12.76 -14.60 12.35
CA LYS A 185 13.55 -13.43 12.75
C LYS A 185 14.75 -13.20 11.83
N GLY A 186 14.81 -12.01 11.22
CA GLY A 186 15.89 -11.63 10.31
C GLY A 186 15.89 -12.37 8.96
N LYS A 187 14.79 -13.06 8.62
CA LYS A 187 14.64 -13.76 7.33
C LYS A 187 13.31 -13.39 6.70
N ASP A 188 13.35 -12.99 5.45
CA ASP A 188 12.18 -12.77 4.63
C ASP A 188 12.32 -13.46 3.27
N VAL A 189 11.20 -13.68 2.61
CA VAL A 189 11.15 -14.22 1.24
C VAL A 189 10.29 -13.29 0.42
N ARG A 190 10.84 -12.83 -0.70
CA ARG A 190 10.11 -12.03 -1.68
C ARG A 190 9.73 -12.91 -2.86
N ILE A 191 8.43 -13.03 -3.10
CA ILE A 191 7.89 -13.80 -4.22
C ILE A 191 7.28 -12.82 -5.22
N HIS A 192 7.68 -12.93 -6.49
CA HIS A 192 7.09 -12.19 -7.59
C HIS A 192 6.18 -13.13 -8.38
N VAL A 193 4.93 -12.71 -8.59
CA VAL A 193 3.95 -13.44 -9.39
C VAL A 193 3.49 -12.53 -10.52
N VAL A 194 3.48 -13.06 -11.74
CA VAL A 194 3.04 -12.36 -12.94
C VAL A 194 2.10 -13.28 -13.71
N GLY A 195 0.84 -12.82 -13.92
CA GLY A 195 -0.21 -13.55 -14.63
C GLY A 195 -1.00 -14.52 -13.78
#